data_488a32e6ecc0efa325a3442631cc8134
#
_entry.id   488a32e6ecc0efa325a3442631cc8134
#
_cell.length_a   1.000
_cell.length_b   1.000
_cell.length_c   1.000
_cell.angle_alpha   90.00
_cell.angle_beta   90.00
_cell.angle_gamma   90.00
#
_symmetry.space_group_name_H-M   'P 1'
#
loop_
_entity.id
_entity.type
_entity.pdbx_description
1 polymer ?
#
loop_
_entity_poly.entity_id
_entity_poly.type
_entity_poly.pdbx_seq_one_letter_code
_entity_poly.pdbx_strand_id
1 'polypeptide(L)'
;MTRDDLPAVNEAEADLFASSPWPEEEFIYEMESNPFSRPVVYEENGTVLGYADVWITYEQAQLANIAVLRNAWGRGIGSRLMEYCIDYAVKSGCENLSLEVRVSNQRAIALYEKYGFIKAAVRRNYYEDGEDADLMIKPLGGLLDDSDISY
;
A
#
# COMPACT_ATOMS: atom_id res chain seq x y z
N MET A 1 9.16 6.66 -7.30
CA MET A 1 8.25 7.72 -7.80
C MET A 1 9.03 9.02 -7.89
N THR A 2 8.82 9.76 -8.96
CA THR A 2 9.45 11.07 -9.17
C THR A 2 8.37 12.08 -9.52
N ARG A 3 8.76 13.36 -9.60
CA ARG A 3 7.78 14.41 -9.96
C ARG A 3 7.20 14.19 -11.36
N ASP A 4 7.95 13.56 -12.26
CA ASP A 4 7.44 13.27 -13.60
C ASP A 4 6.29 12.26 -13.58
N ASP A 5 6.16 11.47 -12.51
CA ASP A 5 5.09 10.50 -12.38
C ASP A 5 3.79 11.14 -11.85
N LEU A 6 3.86 12.35 -11.30
CA LEU A 6 2.72 12.96 -10.61
C LEU A 6 1.47 13.15 -11.48
N PRO A 7 1.57 13.59 -12.76
CA PRO A 7 0.35 13.71 -13.55
C PRO A 7 -0.45 12.42 -13.64
N ALA A 8 0.23 11.30 -13.89
CA ALA A 8 -0.44 9.99 -13.98
C ALA A 8 -0.95 9.54 -12.62
N VAL A 9 -0.17 9.74 -11.55
CA VAL A 9 -0.56 9.35 -10.20
C VAL A 9 -1.76 10.17 -9.74
N ASN A 10 -1.74 11.50 -9.96
CA ASN A 10 -2.84 12.37 -9.54
C ASN A 10 -4.14 12.00 -10.26
N GLU A 11 -4.06 11.70 -11.55
CA GLU A 11 -5.23 11.32 -12.32
C GLU A 11 -5.82 10.01 -11.81
N ALA A 12 -4.97 9.02 -11.56
CA ALA A 12 -5.39 7.73 -11.04
C ALA A 12 -5.98 7.87 -9.63
N GLU A 13 -5.38 8.68 -8.80
CA GLU A 13 -5.86 8.90 -7.44
C GLU A 13 -7.26 9.50 -7.45
N ALA A 14 -7.47 10.52 -8.29
CA ALA A 14 -8.78 11.16 -8.41
C ALA A 14 -9.84 10.19 -8.95
N ASP A 15 -9.46 9.28 -9.86
CA ASP A 15 -10.39 8.30 -10.43
C ASP A 15 -10.71 7.19 -9.43
N LEU A 16 -9.70 6.65 -8.78
CA LEU A 16 -9.85 5.44 -7.98
C LEU A 16 -10.32 5.72 -6.54
N PHE A 17 -10.02 6.91 -6.02
CA PHE A 17 -10.32 7.29 -4.65
C PHE A 17 -11.11 8.59 -4.60
N ALA A 18 -12.16 8.67 -5.43
CA ALA A 18 -12.91 9.92 -5.63
C ALA A 18 -13.43 10.55 -4.34
N SER A 19 -13.73 9.74 -3.32
CA SER A 19 -14.25 10.25 -2.04
C SER A 19 -13.18 10.89 -1.16
N SER A 20 -11.93 10.44 -1.28
CA SER A 20 -10.85 10.94 -0.42
C SER A 20 -9.48 10.70 -1.08
N PRO A 21 -9.23 11.35 -2.23
CA PRO A 21 -7.93 11.19 -2.89
C PRO A 21 -6.84 11.92 -2.13
N TRP A 22 -5.63 11.39 -2.18
CA TRP A 22 -4.47 12.13 -1.69
C TRP A 22 -4.23 13.31 -2.63
N PRO A 23 -4.06 14.52 -2.10
CA PRO A 23 -3.70 15.68 -2.93
C PRO A 23 -2.24 15.55 -3.40
N GLU A 24 -1.90 16.30 -4.45
CA GLU A 24 -0.54 16.28 -4.99
C GLU A 24 0.50 16.61 -3.92
N GLU A 25 0.20 17.54 -3.04
CA GLU A 25 1.13 17.94 -1.97
C GLU A 25 1.50 16.76 -1.07
N GLU A 26 0.56 15.82 -0.86
CA GLU A 26 0.84 14.65 -0.07
C GLU A 26 1.88 13.76 -0.75
N PHE A 27 1.74 13.55 -2.07
CA PHE A 27 2.72 12.74 -2.80
C PHE A 27 4.09 13.41 -2.80
N ILE A 28 4.14 14.72 -2.94
CA ILE A 28 5.40 15.45 -2.89
C ILE A 28 6.04 15.30 -1.51
N TYR A 29 5.25 15.43 -0.45
CA TYR A 29 5.74 15.24 0.91
C TYR A 29 6.33 13.84 1.08
N GLU A 30 5.61 12.82 0.60
CA GLU A 30 6.05 11.43 0.71
C GLU A 30 7.36 11.19 -0.02
N MET A 31 7.53 11.80 -1.19
CA MET A 31 8.75 11.61 -1.98
C MET A 31 9.95 12.36 -1.43
N GLU A 32 9.73 13.56 -0.89
CA GLU A 32 10.82 14.50 -0.64
C GLU A 32 11.07 14.80 0.83
N SER A 33 10.09 14.59 1.69
CA SER A 33 10.17 15.06 3.07
C SER A 33 9.89 14.00 4.12
N ASN A 34 9.18 12.92 3.78
CA ASN A 34 8.84 11.88 4.74
C ASN A 34 9.95 10.83 4.79
N PRO A 35 10.78 10.81 5.86
CA PRO A 35 11.91 9.88 5.93
C PRO A 35 11.47 8.42 6.10
N PHE A 36 10.20 8.17 6.42
CA PHE A 36 9.69 6.83 6.65
C PHE A 36 9.09 6.20 5.42
N SER A 37 8.85 7.00 4.35
CA SER A 37 8.07 6.53 3.20
C SER A 37 8.95 5.98 2.09
N ARG A 38 8.35 5.06 1.31
CA ARG A 38 8.97 4.49 0.12
C ARG A 38 7.93 4.49 -1.00
N PRO A 39 7.67 5.66 -1.62
CA PRO A 39 6.71 5.72 -2.72
C PRO A 39 7.35 5.18 -4.01
N VAL A 40 6.66 4.26 -4.67
CA VAL A 40 7.15 3.59 -5.88
C VAL A 40 6.07 3.57 -6.95
N VAL A 41 6.47 3.42 -8.20
CA VAL A 41 5.55 3.22 -9.32
C VAL A 41 5.86 1.90 -10.02
N TYR A 42 4.83 1.33 -10.63
CA TYR A 42 4.97 0.23 -11.58
C TYR A 42 4.84 0.85 -12.97
N GLU A 43 5.85 0.64 -13.80
CA GLU A 43 5.94 1.32 -15.09
C GLU A 43 6.29 0.30 -16.18
N GLU A 44 5.64 0.45 -17.34
CA GLU A 44 5.96 -0.34 -18.54
C GLU A 44 6.16 0.63 -19.69
N ASN A 45 7.31 0.55 -20.34
CA ASN A 45 7.61 1.37 -21.52
C ASN A 45 7.37 2.87 -21.28
N GLY A 46 7.74 3.34 -20.09
CA GLY A 46 7.58 4.74 -19.72
C GLY A 46 6.19 5.14 -19.27
N THR A 47 5.25 4.19 -19.20
CA THR A 47 3.88 4.48 -18.79
C THR A 47 3.64 3.94 -17.39
N VAL A 48 3.20 4.82 -16.48
CA VAL A 48 2.85 4.43 -15.11
C VAL A 48 1.52 3.70 -15.13
N LEU A 49 1.49 2.48 -14.59
CA LEU A 49 0.30 1.65 -14.52
C LEU A 49 -0.17 1.39 -13.11
N GLY A 50 0.65 1.71 -12.12
CA GLY A 50 0.27 1.56 -10.73
C GLY A 50 1.30 2.19 -9.83
N TYR A 51 0.97 2.29 -8.55
CA TYR A 51 1.89 2.88 -7.57
C TYR A 51 1.56 2.38 -6.17
N ALA A 52 2.51 2.56 -5.25
CA ALA A 52 2.32 2.20 -3.85
C ALA A 52 3.23 3.05 -2.99
N ASP A 53 2.86 3.15 -1.71
CA ASP A 53 3.70 3.80 -0.72
C ASP A 53 3.66 2.97 0.55
N VAL A 54 4.83 2.60 1.06
CA VAL A 54 4.94 1.84 2.30
C VAL A 54 5.78 2.65 3.28
N TRP A 55 5.29 2.77 4.51
CA TRP A 55 5.99 3.48 5.59
C TRP A 55 6.68 2.47 6.48
N ILE A 56 7.96 2.72 6.77
CA ILE A 56 8.74 1.90 7.69
C ILE A 56 9.04 2.74 8.92
N THR A 57 8.55 2.31 10.07
CA THR A 57 8.79 3.00 11.34
C THR A 57 9.30 1.96 12.32
N TYR A 58 10.63 1.84 12.38
CA TYR A 58 11.32 0.86 13.21
C TYR A 58 10.86 -0.56 12.83
N GLU A 59 10.25 -1.33 13.73
CA GLU A 59 9.83 -2.70 13.44
C GLU A 59 8.41 -2.80 12.87
N GLN A 60 7.75 -1.67 12.61
CA GLN A 60 6.39 -1.64 12.08
C GLN A 60 6.39 -1.08 10.66
N ALA A 61 5.64 -1.70 9.78
CA ALA A 61 5.43 -1.19 8.43
C ALA A 61 3.94 -0.95 8.20
N GLN A 62 3.63 0.05 7.39
CA GLN A 62 2.25 0.35 7.02
C GLN A 62 2.17 0.58 5.52
N LEU A 63 1.23 -0.09 4.87
CA LEU A 63 0.94 0.18 3.46
C LEU A 63 0.02 1.40 3.42
N ALA A 64 0.61 2.54 3.06
CA ALA A 64 -0.10 3.82 3.13
C ALA A 64 -1.00 4.05 1.91
N ASN A 65 -0.59 3.53 0.75
CA ASN A 65 -1.38 3.65 -0.47
C ASN A 65 -0.96 2.57 -1.45
N ILE A 66 -1.90 2.06 -2.23
CA ILE A 66 -1.63 1.14 -3.34
C ILE A 66 -2.76 1.28 -4.36
N ALA A 67 -2.41 1.38 -5.63
CA ALA A 67 -3.39 1.56 -6.69
C ALA A 67 -2.88 1.03 -8.01
N VAL A 68 -3.80 0.52 -8.83
CA VAL A 68 -3.54 0.11 -10.21
C VAL A 68 -4.57 0.82 -11.08
N LEU A 69 -4.11 1.44 -12.17
CA LEU A 69 -4.99 2.11 -13.11
C LEU A 69 -6.01 1.13 -13.67
N ARG A 70 -7.27 1.62 -13.88
CA ARG A 70 -8.37 0.73 -14.28
C ARG A 70 -8.07 -0.06 -15.54
N ASN A 71 -7.45 0.58 -16.52
CA ASN A 71 -7.14 -0.08 -17.79
C ASN A 71 -6.03 -1.13 -17.68
N ALA A 72 -5.41 -1.24 -16.54
CA ALA A 72 -4.36 -2.24 -16.29
C ALA A 72 -4.78 -3.31 -15.28
N TRP A 73 -6.04 -3.31 -14.84
CA TRP A 73 -6.55 -4.32 -13.94
C TRP A 73 -6.50 -5.72 -14.57
N GLY A 74 -6.32 -6.74 -13.74
CA GLY A 74 -6.32 -8.12 -14.20
C GLY A 74 -4.99 -8.59 -14.78
N ARG A 75 -3.93 -7.80 -14.66
CA ARG A 75 -2.61 -8.13 -15.19
C ARG A 75 -1.59 -8.51 -14.12
N GLY A 76 -2.01 -8.60 -12.86
CA GLY A 76 -1.13 -8.97 -11.76
C GLY A 76 -0.26 -7.83 -11.23
N ILE A 77 -0.54 -6.59 -11.62
CA ILE A 77 0.28 -5.44 -11.21
C ILE A 77 0.11 -5.16 -9.72
N GLY A 78 -1.13 -5.26 -9.20
CA GLY A 78 -1.36 -5.10 -7.77
C GLY A 78 -0.60 -6.13 -6.95
N SER A 79 -0.53 -7.36 -7.44
CA SER A 79 0.26 -8.41 -6.78
C SER A 79 1.74 -8.07 -6.78
N ARG A 80 2.27 -7.55 -7.89
CA ARG A 80 3.68 -7.18 -7.95
C ARG A 80 4.01 -6.02 -7.01
N LEU A 81 3.13 -5.03 -6.93
CA LEU A 81 3.30 -3.92 -6.00
C LEU A 81 3.25 -4.42 -4.55
N MET A 82 2.30 -5.32 -4.26
CA MET A 82 2.19 -5.89 -2.92
C MET A 82 3.44 -6.69 -2.55
N GLU A 83 3.93 -7.52 -3.47
CA GLU A 83 5.14 -8.31 -3.24
C GLU A 83 6.34 -7.40 -2.97
N TYR A 84 6.45 -6.30 -3.70
CA TYR A 84 7.51 -5.34 -3.47
C TYR A 84 7.43 -4.75 -2.07
N CYS A 85 6.25 -4.33 -1.65
CA CYS A 85 6.06 -3.70 -0.34
C CYS A 85 6.33 -4.69 0.80
N ILE A 86 5.87 -5.93 0.66
CA ILE A 86 6.14 -6.98 1.65
C ILE A 86 7.64 -7.25 1.73
N ASP A 87 8.30 -7.41 0.60
CA ASP A 87 9.73 -7.69 0.55
C ASP A 87 10.53 -6.55 1.17
N TYR A 88 10.16 -5.31 0.87
CA TYR A 88 10.83 -4.15 1.42
C TYR A 88 10.67 -4.09 2.94
N ALA A 89 9.48 -4.39 3.44
CA ALA A 89 9.21 -4.40 4.88
C ALA A 89 10.02 -5.50 5.58
N VAL A 90 10.07 -6.70 4.99
CA VAL A 90 10.85 -7.82 5.53
C VAL A 90 12.33 -7.46 5.59
N LYS A 91 12.86 -6.92 4.50
CA LYS A 91 14.27 -6.55 4.44
C LYS A 91 14.62 -5.41 5.37
N SER A 92 13.65 -4.61 5.74
CA SER A 92 13.82 -3.52 6.69
C SER A 92 13.74 -4.00 8.15
N GLY A 93 13.48 -5.29 8.38
CA GLY A 93 13.43 -5.86 9.71
C GLY A 93 12.09 -5.68 10.42
N CYS A 94 11.04 -5.39 9.68
CA CYS A 94 9.73 -5.17 10.30
C CYS A 94 9.07 -6.48 10.71
N GLU A 95 8.31 -6.42 11.79
CA GLU A 95 7.60 -7.57 12.34
C GLU A 95 6.20 -7.72 11.75
N ASN A 96 5.60 -6.60 11.34
CA ASN A 96 4.23 -6.58 10.83
C ASN A 96 4.11 -5.56 9.71
N LEU A 97 3.18 -5.83 8.79
CA LEU A 97 2.74 -4.87 7.79
C LEU A 97 1.24 -4.67 7.97
N SER A 98 0.81 -3.44 8.19
CA SER A 98 -0.61 -3.12 8.42
C SER A 98 -1.14 -2.23 7.32
N LEU A 99 -2.46 -2.17 7.20
CA LEU A 99 -3.15 -1.26 6.28
C LEU A 99 -4.56 -1.01 6.77
N GLU A 100 -5.15 0.11 6.30
CA GLU A 100 -6.59 0.35 6.44
C GLU A 100 -7.22 0.30 5.06
N VAL A 101 -8.39 -0.30 4.96
CA VAL A 101 -9.12 -0.43 3.70
C VAL A 101 -10.60 -0.20 3.95
N ARG A 102 -11.28 0.50 3.01
CA ARG A 102 -12.73 0.69 3.12
C ARG A 102 -13.42 -0.67 3.18
N VAL A 103 -14.38 -0.79 4.09
CA VAL A 103 -15.11 -2.07 4.25
C VAL A 103 -15.83 -2.47 2.97
N SER A 104 -16.18 -1.52 2.11
CA SER A 104 -16.84 -1.80 0.84
C SER A 104 -15.88 -2.23 -0.26
N ASN A 105 -14.57 -2.07 -0.08
CA ASN A 105 -13.60 -2.35 -1.13
C ASN A 105 -13.23 -3.83 -1.17
N GLN A 106 -14.18 -4.66 -1.65
CA GLN A 106 -14.02 -6.11 -1.64
C GLN A 106 -12.87 -6.59 -2.52
N ARG A 107 -12.61 -5.88 -3.62
CA ARG A 107 -11.52 -6.20 -4.52
C ARG A 107 -10.16 -6.10 -3.81
N ALA A 108 -9.94 -5.00 -3.10
CA ALA A 108 -8.70 -4.80 -2.36
C ALA A 108 -8.57 -5.78 -1.20
N ILE A 109 -9.67 -5.99 -0.47
CA ILE A 109 -9.68 -6.93 0.66
C ILE A 109 -9.28 -8.33 0.18
N ALA A 110 -9.81 -8.77 -0.96
CA ALA A 110 -9.48 -10.08 -1.51
C ALA A 110 -7.99 -10.18 -1.84
N LEU A 111 -7.41 -9.13 -2.38
CA LEU A 111 -5.97 -9.11 -2.66
C LEU A 111 -5.16 -9.23 -1.36
N TYR A 112 -5.55 -8.48 -0.34
CA TYR A 112 -4.83 -8.50 0.93
C TYR A 112 -4.94 -9.87 1.61
N GLU A 113 -6.12 -10.46 1.60
CA GLU A 113 -6.32 -11.80 2.18
C GLU A 113 -5.47 -12.84 1.46
N LYS A 114 -5.34 -12.71 0.14
CA LYS A 114 -4.50 -13.60 -0.65
C LYS A 114 -3.04 -13.59 -0.17
N TYR A 115 -2.59 -12.46 0.33
CA TYR A 115 -1.22 -12.32 0.83
C TYR A 115 -1.09 -12.55 2.34
N GLY A 116 -2.16 -13.02 2.98
CA GLY A 116 -2.08 -13.41 4.38
C GLY A 116 -2.40 -12.30 5.36
N PHE A 117 -2.97 -11.19 4.89
CA PHE A 117 -3.46 -10.16 5.82
C PHE A 117 -4.73 -10.67 6.48
N ILE A 118 -4.87 -10.40 7.77
CA ILE A 118 -6.05 -10.75 8.54
C ILE A 118 -6.67 -9.50 9.14
N LYS A 119 -7.99 -9.49 9.25
CA LYS A 119 -8.71 -8.36 9.84
C LYS A 119 -8.46 -8.36 11.35
N ALA A 120 -7.94 -7.25 11.85
CA ALA A 120 -7.60 -7.11 13.26
C ALA A 120 -8.60 -6.23 14.02
N ALA A 121 -9.20 -5.24 13.34
CA ALA A 121 -10.12 -4.30 13.98
C ALA A 121 -10.93 -3.56 12.92
N VAL A 122 -11.95 -2.84 13.38
CA VAL A 122 -12.72 -1.91 12.53
C VAL A 122 -12.49 -0.51 13.09
N ARG A 123 -12.11 0.43 12.21
CA ARG A 123 -12.02 1.84 12.57
C ARG A 123 -13.29 2.53 12.08
N ARG A 124 -14.18 2.87 13.01
CA ARG A 124 -15.48 3.43 12.66
C ARG A 124 -15.34 4.87 12.20
N ASN A 125 -16.11 5.23 11.17
CA ASN A 125 -16.14 6.59 10.59
C ASN A 125 -14.72 7.08 10.26
N TYR A 126 -13.91 6.19 9.71
CA TYR A 126 -12.49 6.49 9.45
C TYR A 126 -12.30 7.47 8.29
N TYR A 127 -13.11 7.31 7.24
CA TYR A 127 -13.03 8.17 6.04
C TYR A 127 -13.95 9.37 6.17
N GLU A 128 -13.65 10.42 5.40
CA GLU A 128 -14.39 11.68 5.48
C GLU A 128 -15.89 11.52 5.19
N ASP A 129 -16.23 10.56 4.32
CA ASP A 129 -17.62 10.28 3.99
C ASP A 129 -18.33 9.42 5.04
N GLY A 130 -17.64 9.08 6.13
CA GLY A 130 -18.20 8.32 7.23
C GLY A 130 -18.06 6.81 7.10
N GLU A 131 -17.48 6.31 6.01
CA GLU A 131 -17.31 4.87 5.85
C GLU A 131 -16.28 4.33 6.84
N ASP A 132 -16.52 3.13 7.35
CA ASP A 132 -15.60 2.43 8.23
C ASP A 132 -14.43 1.87 7.45
N ALA A 133 -13.31 1.66 8.12
CA ALA A 133 -12.16 0.95 7.57
C ALA A 133 -11.94 -0.34 8.34
N ASP A 134 -11.54 -1.39 7.62
CA ASP A 134 -10.96 -2.57 8.25
C ASP A 134 -9.47 -2.31 8.43
N LEU A 135 -8.97 -2.54 9.65
CA LEU A 135 -7.54 -2.60 9.91
C LEU A 135 -7.11 -4.04 9.67
N MET A 136 -6.20 -4.24 8.73
CA MET A 136 -5.68 -5.57 8.41
C MET A 136 -4.19 -5.62 8.71
N ILE A 137 -3.73 -6.77 9.18
CA ILE A 137 -2.33 -6.95 9.59
C ILE A 137 -1.81 -8.26 9.01
N LYS A 138 -0.60 -8.20 8.49
CA LYS A 138 0.15 -9.36 8.05
C LYS A 138 1.38 -9.50 8.93
N PRO A 139 1.51 -10.59 9.69
CA PRO A 139 2.77 -10.89 10.37
C PRO A 139 3.82 -11.21 9.32
N LEU A 140 5.02 -10.67 9.47
CA LEU A 140 6.05 -10.84 8.47
C LEU A 140 6.97 -12.02 8.76
N GLY A 141 6.79 -12.67 9.90
CA GLY A 141 7.52 -13.88 10.21
C GLY A 141 9.02 -13.70 10.29
N GLY A 142 9.44 -12.50 10.29
CA GLY A 142 10.85 -12.19 10.39
C GLY A 142 11.42 -12.82 11.61
N LEU A 143 10.55 -13.26 12.25
CA LEU A 143 10.86 -14.02 13.34
C LEU A 143 11.27 -15.38 12.98
N LEU A 144 11.03 -15.50 12.10
CA LEU A 144 11.24 -16.32 12.06
C LEU A 144 12.17 -16.72 11.81
N ASP A 145 11.98 -16.54 11.77
CA ASP A 145 12.87 -16.87 11.85
C ASP A 145 13.39 -17.35 12.07
N ASP A 146 13.28 -17.48 12.11
CA ASP A 146 13.88 -17.89 12.45
C ASP A 146 14.08 -18.49 12.53
N SER A 147 13.83 -18.56 12.38
CA SER A 147 14.16 -19.04 12.63
C SER A 147 14.23 -19.50 12.39
N ASP A 148 13.91 -19.33 12.15
CA ASP A 148 14.15 -19.65 12.14
C ASP A 148 14.43 -20.02 12.20
N ILE A 149 14.43 -19.99 12.21
CA ILE A 149 14.81 -20.35 12.42
C ILE A 149 15.23 -21.01 12.41
N SER A 150 15.16 -21.18 12.52
CA SER A 150 15.53 -21.87 12.69
C SER A 150 15.67 -22.31 12.75
N TYR A 151 15.44 -22.16 12.77
CA TYR A 151 15.56 -22.58 13.08
C TYR A 151 15.72 -23.17 12.94
#